data_08b8191bc90e0fdc8f510afb4c2b1097
#
_entry.id   08b8191bc90e0fdc8f510afb4c2b1097
#
_cell.length_a   1.000
_cell.length_b   1.000
_cell.length_c   1.000
_cell.angle_alpha   90.00
_cell.angle_beta   90.00
_cell.angle_gamma   90.00
#
_symmetry.space_group_name_H-M   'P 1'
#
loop_
_entity.id
_entity.type
_entity.pdbx_description
1 polymer ?
#
loop_
_entity_poly.entity_id
_entity_poly.type
_entity_poly.pdbx_seq_one_letter_code
_entity_poly.pdbx_strand_id
1 'polypeptide(L)'
;MQLQSRLPDEPILVGRDNEIKQLTQQLDFASIGKGTTVFICGEAGVGKTRLVNEFLKIARKRGTKILSGWCLSEAAIPYFPFTEAVNSYMSVIGDEKAKSTIKKQLGITGWLRGPEFVRESKARDLFSTPEIERDRTFEAVASFLIQLSAQEPLILFLDDLQWADHLSLALIHYLAR
;
A
#
# COMPACT_ATOMS: atom_id res chain seq x y z
N MET A 1 25.05 31.86 9.57
CA MET A 1 25.33 31.55 8.16
C MET A 1 24.96 30.08 7.98
N GLN A 2 23.69 29.82 7.59
CA GLN A 2 23.14 28.49 7.47
C GLN A 2 23.46 27.96 6.08
N LEU A 3 24.26 26.91 5.98
CA LEU A 3 24.48 26.14 4.76
C LEU A 3 23.20 25.29 4.52
N GLN A 4 22.30 25.80 3.68
CA GLN A 4 21.28 24.97 3.06
C GLN A 4 22.00 24.02 2.09
N SER A 5 22.12 22.74 2.50
CA SER A 5 22.54 21.66 1.60
C SER A 5 21.47 21.52 0.51
N ARG A 6 21.73 22.06 -0.68
CA ARG A 6 20.97 21.73 -1.89
C ARG A 6 21.18 20.25 -2.14
N LEU A 7 20.13 19.45 -1.92
CA LEU A 7 20.07 18.09 -2.45
C LEU A 7 20.24 18.21 -3.98
N PRO A 8 21.01 17.32 -4.61
CA PRO A 8 21.17 17.35 -6.07
C PRO A 8 19.78 17.25 -6.71
N ASP A 9 19.51 18.09 -7.72
CA ASP A 9 18.28 18.06 -8.50
C ASP A 9 18.04 16.63 -8.97
N GLU A 10 16.92 16.03 -8.53
CA GLU A 10 16.51 14.70 -9.01
C GLU A 10 16.43 14.78 -10.54
N PRO A 11 17.14 13.92 -11.27
CA PRO A 11 17.16 14.00 -12.73
C PRO A 11 15.72 13.93 -13.26
N ILE A 12 15.38 14.80 -14.20
CA ILE A 12 14.03 14.90 -14.81
C ILE A 12 13.66 13.56 -15.45
N LEU A 13 12.41 13.12 -15.26
CA LEU A 13 11.88 11.95 -15.96
C LEU A 13 11.66 12.33 -17.43
N VAL A 14 12.39 11.70 -18.34
CA VAL A 14 12.32 11.99 -19.79
C VAL A 14 11.66 10.84 -20.51
N GLY A 15 10.74 11.15 -21.45
CA GLY A 15 10.15 10.17 -22.35
C GLY A 15 9.11 9.24 -21.73
N ARG A 16 8.51 9.63 -20.60
CA ARG A 16 7.45 8.86 -19.89
C ARG A 16 6.14 9.64 -19.74
N ASP A 17 5.92 10.64 -20.59
CA ASP A 17 4.74 11.51 -20.52
C ASP A 17 3.44 10.74 -20.77
N ASN A 18 3.47 9.75 -21.68
CA ASN A 18 2.31 8.91 -21.98
C ASN A 18 1.93 8.03 -20.79
N GLU A 19 2.89 7.41 -20.12
CA GLU A 19 2.67 6.57 -18.94
C GLU A 19 2.14 7.41 -17.76
N ILE A 20 2.70 8.60 -17.52
CA ILE A 20 2.19 9.55 -16.52
C ILE A 20 0.75 9.96 -16.85
N LYS A 21 0.45 10.24 -18.12
CA LYS A 21 -0.91 10.58 -18.56
C LYS A 21 -1.88 9.44 -18.32
N GLN A 22 -1.51 8.20 -18.65
CA GLN A 22 -2.35 7.02 -18.40
C GLN A 22 -2.62 6.82 -16.91
N LEU A 23 -1.59 6.88 -16.05
CA LEU A 23 -1.76 6.77 -14.61
C LEU A 23 -2.64 7.89 -14.05
N THR A 24 -2.51 9.11 -14.57
CA THR A 24 -3.33 10.25 -14.18
C THR A 24 -4.80 10.04 -14.56
N GLN A 25 -5.09 9.48 -15.73
CA GLN A 25 -6.46 9.12 -16.14
C GLN A 25 -7.07 8.06 -15.22
N GLN A 26 -6.29 7.07 -14.78
CA GLN A 26 -6.78 6.08 -13.79
C GLN A 26 -7.12 6.75 -12.45
N LEU A 27 -6.34 7.73 -12.03
CA LEU A 27 -6.65 8.52 -10.83
C LEU A 27 -7.94 9.34 -11.02
N ASP A 28 -8.16 9.92 -12.19
CA ASP A 28 -9.40 10.64 -12.50
C ASP A 28 -10.62 9.70 -12.42
N PHE A 29 -10.51 8.46 -12.91
CA PHE A 29 -11.56 7.45 -12.74
C PHE A 29 -11.79 7.07 -11.27
N ALA A 30 -10.71 6.87 -10.50
CA ALA A 30 -10.82 6.58 -9.07
C ALA A 30 -11.53 7.71 -8.31
N SER A 31 -11.31 8.98 -8.70
CA SER A 31 -11.94 10.16 -8.09
C SER A 31 -13.46 10.20 -8.28
N ILE A 32 -14.00 9.49 -9.26
CA ILE A 32 -15.46 9.33 -9.49
C ILE A 32 -15.98 7.95 -9.06
N GLY A 33 -15.24 7.27 -8.18
CA GLY A 33 -15.64 5.98 -7.62
C GLY A 33 -15.40 4.77 -8.53
N LYS A 34 -14.61 4.92 -9.60
CA LYS A 34 -14.23 3.83 -10.50
C LYS A 34 -12.78 3.43 -10.24
N GLY A 35 -12.58 2.68 -9.14
CA GLY A 35 -11.27 2.15 -8.79
C GLY A 35 -10.75 1.19 -9.86
N THR A 36 -9.43 1.17 -10.06
CA THR A 36 -8.76 0.28 -11.00
C THR A 36 -7.47 -0.26 -10.41
N THR A 37 -7.02 -1.41 -10.94
CA THR A 37 -5.71 -1.98 -10.64
C THR A 37 -4.81 -1.82 -11.85
N VAL A 38 -3.61 -1.28 -11.66
CA VAL A 38 -2.61 -1.07 -12.71
C VAL A 38 -1.34 -1.85 -12.37
N PHE A 39 -0.88 -2.69 -13.30
CA PHE A 39 0.40 -3.37 -13.19
C PHE A 39 1.44 -2.68 -14.08
N ILE A 40 2.57 -2.27 -13.47
CA ILE A 40 3.70 -1.68 -14.17
C ILE A 40 4.79 -2.74 -14.27
N CYS A 41 4.96 -3.27 -15.47
CA CYS A 41 5.92 -4.35 -15.77
C CYS A 41 7.07 -3.84 -16.63
N GLY A 42 8.23 -4.49 -16.53
CA GLY A 42 9.41 -4.19 -17.33
C GLY A 42 10.68 -4.74 -16.66
N GLU A 43 11.79 -4.70 -17.38
CA GLU A 43 13.09 -5.17 -16.90
C GLU A 43 13.60 -4.39 -15.68
N ALA A 44 14.52 -4.99 -14.94
CA ALA A 44 15.19 -4.30 -13.84
C ALA A 44 15.93 -3.05 -14.36
N GLY A 45 15.88 -1.96 -13.61
CA GLY A 45 16.57 -0.73 -13.97
C GLY A 45 15.88 0.17 -15.00
N VAL A 46 14.75 -0.25 -15.62
CA VAL A 46 14.02 0.54 -16.64
C VAL A 46 13.31 1.78 -16.07
N GLY A 47 13.38 2.00 -14.77
CA GLY A 47 12.83 3.18 -14.10
C GLY A 47 11.37 3.07 -13.64
N LYS A 48 10.84 1.85 -13.40
CA LYS A 48 9.46 1.64 -12.93
C LYS A 48 9.14 2.43 -11.66
N THR A 49 9.92 2.20 -10.61
CA THR A 49 9.76 2.88 -9.30
C THR A 49 9.86 4.40 -9.44
N ARG A 50 10.74 4.88 -10.32
CA ARG A 50 10.88 6.30 -10.59
C ARG A 50 9.63 6.89 -11.26
N LEU A 51 9.09 6.21 -12.29
CA LEU A 51 7.84 6.59 -12.95
C LEU A 51 6.71 6.72 -11.93
N VAL A 52 6.57 5.72 -11.04
CA VAL A 52 5.54 5.72 -10.00
C VAL A 52 5.77 6.87 -9.03
N ASN A 53 6.99 7.11 -8.56
CA ASN A 53 7.30 8.20 -7.64
C ASN A 53 6.91 9.57 -8.21
N GLU A 54 7.19 9.83 -9.50
CA GLU A 54 6.75 11.06 -10.16
C GLU A 54 5.23 11.17 -10.23
N PHE A 55 4.53 10.08 -10.57
CA PHE A 55 3.07 10.03 -10.53
C PHE A 55 2.53 10.27 -9.12
N LEU A 56 3.10 9.66 -8.08
CA LEU A 56 2.70 9.87 -6.69
C LEU A 56 2.91 11.32 -6.22
N LYS A 57 3.92 12.03 -6.72
CA LYS A 57 4.09 13.49 -6.48
C LYS A 57 2.90 14.27 -7.05
N ILE A 58 2.44 13.92 -8.26
CA ILE A 58 1.26 14.53 -8.89
C ILE A 58 0.00 14.23 -8.08
N ALA A 59 -0.20 12.97 -7.69
CA ALA A 59 -1.36 12.53 -6.91
C ALA A 59 -1.45 13.24 -5.55
N ARG A 60 -0.32 13.38 -4.84
CA ARG A 60 -0.26 14.14 -3.57
C ARG A 60 -0.72 15.60 -3.73
N LYS A 61 -0.29 16.26 -4.81
CA LYS A 61 -0.70 17.65 -5.09
C LYS A 61 -2.21 17.77 -5.36
N ARG A 62 -2.88 16.67 -5.73
CA ARG A 62 -4.33 16.59 -5.94
C ARG A 62 -5.12 16.16 -4.69
N GLY A 63 -4.46 16.04 -3.54
CA GLY A 63 -5.10 15.62 -2.28
C GLY A 63 -5.35 14.12 -2.17
N THR A 64 -4.72 13.29 -3.01
CA THR A 64 -4.88 11.84 -2.97
C THR A 64 -4.14 11.24 -1.78
N LYS A 65 -4.80 10.37 -1.03
CA LYS A 65 -4.15 9.55 0.00
C LYS A 65 -3.28 8.49 -0.64
N ILE A 66 -2.09 8.27 -0.08
CA ILE A 66 -1.13 7.31 -0.62
C ILE A 66 -0.67 6.36 0.48
N LEU A 67 -0.86 5.08 0.25
CA LEU A 67 -0.27 3.99 1.01
C LEU A 67 0.81 3.35 0.13
N SER A 68 2.05 3.28 0.63
CA SER A 68 3.17 2.72 -0.12
C SER A 68 3.83 1.60 0.67
N GLY A 69 3.92 0.42 0.07
CA GLY A 69 4.61 -0.74 0.62
C GLY A 69 5.53 -1.39 -0.42
N TRP A 70 6.40 -2.27 0.03
CA TRP A 70 7.31 -3.03 -0.84
C TRP A 70 7.43 -4.47 -0.35
N CYS A 71 7.88 -5.37 -1.24
CA CYS A 71 8.14 -6.76 -0.89
C CYS A 71 9.64 -6.98 -0.61
N LEU A 72 9.95 -7.85 0.35
CA LEU A 72 11.32 -8.23 0.70
C LEU A 72 11.76 -9.46 -0.06
N SER A 73 12.99 -9.44 -0.62
CA SER A 73 13.55 -10.54 -1.41
C SER A 73 13.89 -11.80 -0.61
N GLU A 74 14.06 -11.70 0.71
CA GLU A 74 14.57 -12.80 1.53
C GLU A 74 13.62 -13.32 2.62
N ALA A 75 12.46 -12.67 2.79
CA ALA A 75 11.53 -13.03 3.86
C ALA A 75 10.11 -13.16 3.32
N ALA A 76 9.61 -14.39 3.23
CA ALA A 76 8.18 -14.63 2.97
C ALA A 76 7.33 -14.32 4.22
N ILE A 77 7.32 -13.06 4.64
CA ILE A 77 6.46 -12.59 5.74
C ILE A 77 5.07 -12.34 5.18
N PRO A 78 4.04 -13.06 5.66
CA PRO A 78 2.68 -12.89 5.17
C PRO A 78 2.21 -11.43 5.26
N TYR A 79 1.62 -10.94 4.17
CA TYR A 79 1.05 -9.58 4.06
C TYR A 79 2.04 -8.43 4.30
N PHE A 80 3.36 -8.69 4.24
CA PHE A 80 4.39 -7.69 4.52
C PHE A 80 4.20 -6.37 3.74
N PRO A 81 3.98 -6.37 2.41
CA PRO A 81 3.83 -5.12 1.66
C PRO A 81 2.61 -4.29 2.11
N PHE A 82 1.54 -4.93 2.56
CA PHE A 82 0.38 -4.23 3.12
C PHE A 82 0.67 -3.65 4.50
N THR A 83 1.38 -4.40 5.35
CA THR A 83 1.82 -3.92 6.67
C THR A 83 2.69 -2.67 6.53
N GLU A 84 3.64 -2.70 5.59
CA GLU A 84 4.49 -1.54 5.30
C GLU A 84 3.70 -0.36 4.73
N ALA A 85 2.75 -0.62 3.84
CA ALA A 85 1.88 0.42 3.29
C ALA A 85 1.07 1.14 4.38
N VAL A 86 0.52 0.40 5.34
CA VAL A 86 -0.21 0.97 6.48
C VAL A 86 0.73 1.70 7.44
N ASN A 87 1.90 1.14 7.76
CA ASN A 87 2.90 1.78 8.62
C ASN A 87 3.41 3.08 8.02
N SER A 88 3.70 3.09 6.72
CA SER A 88 4.09 4.27 5.97
C SER A 88 3.02 5.36 6.06
N TYR A 89 1.75 5.01 5.85
CA TYR A 89 0.62 5.93 5.98
C TYR A 89 0.48 6.46 7.41
N MET A 90 0.53 5.59 8.43
CA MET A 90 0.44 6.00 9.83
C MET A 90 1.58 6.95 10.25
N SER A 91 2.77 6.83 9.65
CA SER A 91 3.90 7.71 9.99
C SER A 91 3.66 9.17 9.57
N VAL A 92 2.81 9.39 8.57
CA VAL A 92 2.50 10.73 8.01
C VAL A 92 1.29 11.37 8.68
N ILE A 93 0.41 10.56 9.30
CA ILE A 93 -0.76 11.08 10.01
C ILE A 93 -0.30 11.76 11.31
N GLY A 94 -0.66 13.04 11.49
CA GLY A 94 -0.41 13.77 12.74
C GLY A 94 -1.41 13.49 13.87
N ASP A 95 -2.58 12.91 13.54
CA ASP A 95 -3.68 12.67 14.48
C ASP A 95 -3.52 11.31 15.20
N GLU A 96 -3.21 11.35 16.49
CA GLU A 96 -3.07 10.14 17.32
C GLU A 96 -4.40 9.36 17.50
N LYS A 97 -5.55 10.03 17.43
CA LYS A 97 -6.85 9.34 17.48
C LYS A 97 -7.09 8.53 16.21
N ALA A 98 -6.75 9.09 15.04
CA ALA A 98 -6.82 8.40 13.76
C ALA A 98 -5.89 7.17 13.77
N LYS A 99 -4.65 7.30 14.23
CA LYS A 99 -3.71 6.18 14.38
C LYS A 99 -4.25 5.08 15.29
N SER A 100 -4.83 5.48 16.44
CA SER A 100 -5.42 4.53 17.39
C SER A 100 -6.59 3.77 16.77
N THR A 101 -7.44 4.45 16.00
CA THR A 101 -8.56 3.84 15.28
C THR A 101 -8.08 2.83 14.25
N ILE A 102 -7.07 3.19 13.45
CA ILE A 102 -6.45 2.29 12.45
C ILE A 102 -5.87 1.05 13.14
N LYS A 103 -5.09 1.24 14.20
CA LYS A 103 -4.51 0.13 14.97
C LYS A 103 -5.58 -0.79 15.56
N LYS A 104 -6.68 -0.24 16.08
CA LYS A 104 -7.78 -1.03 16.63
C LYS A 104 -8.48 -1.84 15.53
N GLN A 105 -8.75 -1.22 14.39
CA GLN A 105 -9.45 -1.80 13.26
C GLN A 105 -8.66 -2.96 12.63
N LEU A 106 -7.37 -2.75 12.42
CA LEU A 106 -6.46 -3.74 11.83
C LEU A 106 -5.84 -4.68 12.88
N GLY A 107 -5.79 -4.28 14.13
CA GLY A 107 -5.27 -5.09 15.25
C GLY A 107 -6.16 -6.28 15.60
N ILE A 108 -7.44 -6.25 15.25
CA ILE A 108 -8.36 -7.39 15.44
C ILE A 108 -7.91 -8.60 14.61
N THR A 109 -7.28 -8.38 13.47
CA THR A 109 -6.77 -9.44 12.58
C THR A 109 -5.34 -9.88 12.89
N GLY A 110 -4.65 -9.20 13.82
CA GLY A 110 -3.30 -9.57 14.27
C GLY A 110 -2.16 -9.33 13.30
N TRP A 111 -2.43 -9.00 12.03
CA TRP A 111 -1.41 -8.93 10.98
C TRP A 111 -0.47 -7.70 11.07
N LEU A 112 -0.89 -6.60 11.72
CA LEU A 112 -0.04 -5.43 11.94
C LEU A 112 1.06 -5.63 13.01
N ARG A 113 1.02 -6.72 13.77
CA ARG A 113 1.95 -6.95 14.89
C ARG A 113 3.20 -7.74 14.49
N GLY A 114 3.33 -8.13 13.20
CA GLY A 114 4.46 -8.89 12.73
C GLY A 114 4.44 -10.38 13.10
N PRO A 115 5.46 -11.14 12.73
CA PRO A 115 5.50 -12.61 12.86
C PRO A 115 5.44 -13.12 14.30
N GLU A 116 5.76 -12.30 15.30
CA GLU A 116 5.70 -12.70 16.73
C GLU A 116 4.25 -12.86 17.21
N PHE A 117 3.32 -12.10 16.68
CA PHE A 117 1.91 -12.14 17.09
C PHE A 117 1.18 -13.38 16.54
N VAL A 118 1.62 -13.91 15.40
CA VAL A 118 1.07 -15.15 14.84
C VAL A 118 1.24 -16.34 15.80
N ARG A 119 2.25 -16.28 16.70
CA ARG A 119 2.46 -17.30 17.74
C ARG A 119 1.51 -17.16 18.94
N GLU A 120 1.11 -15.94 19.29
CA GLU A 120 0.22 -15.69 20.44
C GLU A 120 -1.28 -15.85 20.07
N SER A 121 -1.66 -15.57 18.84
CA SER A 121 -3.06 -15.70 18.40
C SER A 121 -3.53 -17.16 18.29
N LYS A 122 -2.61 -18.10 18.07
CA LYS A 122 -2.92 -19.55 18.06
C LYS A 122 -3.54 -20.08 19.35
N ALA A 123 -3.48 -19.32 20.44
CA ALA A 123 -4.05 -19.69 21.73
C ALA A 123 -5.50 -19.19 21.95
N ARG A 124 -6.05 -18.34 21.07
CA ARG A 124 -7.34 -17.66 21.34
C ARG A 124 -8.55 -18.16 20.56
N ASP A 125 -8.37 -18.85 19.44
CA ASP A 125 -9.51 -19.33 18.65
C ASP A 125 -9.33 -20.82 18.29
N LEU A 126 -9.80 -21.68 19.19
CA LEU A 126 -9.82 -23.15 19.02
C LEU A 126 -10.68 -23.62 17.83
N PHE A 127 -11.36 -22.71 17.14
CA PHE A 127 -12.32 -23.02 16.06
C PHE A 127 -12.02 -22.28 14.75
N SER A 128 -10.95 -21.49 14.63
CA SER A 128 -10.61 -20.82 13.37
C SER A 128 -9.67 -21.68 12.52
N THR A 129 -10.10 -21.96 11.30
CA THR A 129 -9.22 -22.55 10.29
C THR A 129 -8.37 -21.46 9.62
N PRO A 130 -7.21 -21.83 9.01
CA PRO A 130 -6.38 -20.87 8.27
C PRO A 130 -7.15 -20.10 7.19
N GLU A 131 -8.16 -20.73 6.56
CA GLU A 131 -9.02 -20.11 5.55
C GLU A 131 -9.90 -19.02 6.16
N ILE A 132 -10.49 -19.27 7.32
CA ILE A 132 -11.33 -18.29 8.03
C ILE A 132 -10.47 -17.09 8.46
N GLU A 133 -9.27 -17.31 8.96
CA GLU A 133 -8.35 -16.24 9.35
C GLU A 133 -7.92 -15.40 8.14
N ARG A 134 -7.64 -16.04 7.01
CA ARG A 134 -7.33 -15.37 5.75
C ARG A 134 -8.49 -14.48 5.29
N ASP A 135 -9.70 -15.01 5.25
CA ASP A 135 -10.87 -14.28 4.75
C ASP A 135 -11.21 -13.09 5.67
N ARG A 136 -11.11 -13.25 6.98
CA ARG A 136 -11.23 -12.14 7.95
C ARG A 136 -10.18 -11.05 7.71
N THR A 137 -8.95 -11.45 7.42
CA THR A 137 -7.86 -10.51 7.09
C THR A 137 -8.18 -9.73 5.81
N PHE A 138 -8.64 -10.42 4.77
CA PHE A 138 -9.00 -9.80 3.49
C PHE A 138 -10.13 -8.79 3.66
N GLU A 139 -11.19 -9.17 4.38
CA GLU A 139 -12.32 -8.28 4.67
C GLU A 139 -11.90 -7.05 5.50
N ALA A 140 -11.04 -7.23 6.49
CA ALA A 140 -10.56 -6.13 7.32
C ALA A 140 -9.73 -5.14 6.52
N VAL A 141 -8.83 -5.63 5.66
CA VAL A 141 -8.02 -4.77 4.78
C VAL A 141 -8.91 -4.05 3.77
N ALA A 142 -9.83 -4.75 3.12
CA ALA A 142 -10.75 -4.14 2.16
C ALA A 142 -11.61 -3.05 2.83
N SER A 143 -12.21 -3.36 3.99
CA SER A 143 -13.01 -2.40 4.76
C SER A 143 -12.20 -1.17 5.18
N PHE A 144 -10.96 -1.36 5.59
CA PHE A 144 -10.05 -0.26 5.92
C PHE A 144 -9.77 0.64 4.70
N LEU A 145 -9.43 0.05 3.55
CA LEU A 145 -9.16 0.80 2.33
C LEU A 145 -10.42 1.55 1.83
N ILE A 146 -11.59 0.93 1.89
CA ILE A 146 -12.88 1.55 1.55
C ILE A 146 -13.14 2.77 2.46
N GLN A 147 -12.93 2.63 3.76
CA GLN A 147 -13.14 3.74 4.69
C GLN A 147 -12.15 4.90 4.44
N LEU A 148 -10.89 4.59 4.14
CA LEU A 148 -9.90 5.60 3.78
C LEU A 148 -10.25 6.34 2.49
N SER A 149 -10.81 5.64 1.50
CA SER A 149 -11.17 6.21 0.21
C SER A 149 -12.52 6.93 0.19
N ALA A 150 -13.30 6.88 1.27
CA ALA A 150 -14.66 7.41 1.31
C ALA A 150 -14.78 8.93 1.08
N GLN A 151 -13.76 9.71 1.39
CA GLN A 151 -13.76 11.16 1.25
C GLN A 151 -12.79 11.67 0.19
N GLU A 152 -11.70 10.98 -0.03
CA GLU A 152 -10.61 11.36 -0.94
C GLU A 152 -10.11 10.12 -1.69
N PRO A 153 -9.70 10.27 -2.95
CA PRO A 153 -9.10 9.16 -3.69
C PRO A 153 -7.92 8.55 -2.94
N LEU A 154 -7.76 7.24 -3.06
CA LEU A 154 -6.72 6.47 -2.41
C LEU A 154 -5.89 5.73 -3.46
N ILE A 155 -4.58 5.79 -3.33
CA ILE A 155 -3.63 4.94 -4.05
C ILE A 155 -2.99 3.99 -3.07
N LEU A 156 -3.09 2.68 -3.33
CA LEU A 156 -2.26 1.66 -2.73
C LEU A 156 -1.16 1.29 -3.73
N PHE A 157 0.07 1.66 -3.44
CA PHE A 157 1.24 1.33 -4.23
C PHE A 157 2.04 0.22 -3.56
N LEU A 158 2.26 -0.87 -4.28
CA LEU A 158 3.08 -2.00 -3.81
C LEU A 158 4.20 -2.23 -4.82
N ASP A 159 5.45 -2.11 -4.36
CA ASP A 159 6.65 -2.30 -5.18
C ASP A 159 7.24 -3.70 -5.01
N ASP A 160 8.03 -4.11 -5.98
CA ASP A 160 8.79 -5.37 -5.97
C ASP A 160 7.93 -6.63 -5.80
N LEU A 161 6.75 -6.67 -6.44
CA LEU A 161 5.79 -7.77 -6.35
C LEU A 161 6.34 -9.14 -6.78
N GLN A 162 7.47 -9.20 -7.48
CA GLN A 162 8.18 -10.45 -7.78
C GLN A 162 8.65 -11.19 -6.52
N TRP A 163 8.73 -10.50 -5.38
CA TRP A 163 9.10 -11.04 -4.07
C TRP A 163 7.91 -11.25 -3.13
N ALA A 164 6.68 -11.00 -3.62
CA ALA A 164 5.49 -11.11 -2.81
C ALA A 164 5.22 -12.56 -2.39
N ASP A 165 4.84 -12.76 -1.13
CA ASP A 165 4.34 -14.03 -0.65
C ASP A 165 2.95 -14.35 -1.24
N HIS A 166 2.55 -15.63 -1.19
CA HIS A 166 1.31 -16.09 -1.81
C HIS A 166 0.04 -15.49 -1.18
N LEU A 167 0.07 -15.14 0.12
CA LEU A 167 -1.08 -14.52 0.79
C LEU A 167 -1.20 -13.04 0.39
N SER A 168 -0.08 -12.34 0.21
CA SER A 168 -0.06 -10.99 -0.35
C SER A 168 -0.62 -10.98 -1.77
N LEU A 169 -0.21 -11.91 -2.64
CA LEU A 169 -0.75 -12.03 -4.00
C LEU A 169 -2.25 -12.36 -4.00
N ALA A 170 -2.70 -13.24 -3.12
CA ALA A 170 -4.11 -13.58 -2.97
C ALA A 170 -4.94 -12.37 -2.51
N LEU A 171 -4.40 -11.55 -1.59
CA LEU A 171 -5.06 -10.32 -1.14
C LEU A 171 -5.12 -9.27 -2.26
N ILE A 172 -4.04 -9.09 -3.04
CA ILE A 172 -4.07 -8.22 -4.22
C ILE A 172 -5.18 -8.66 -5.18
N HIS A 173 -5.26 -9.96 -5.46
CA HIS A 173 -6.30 -10.50 -6.33
C HIS A 173 -7.72 -10.29 -5.78
N TYR A 174 -7.89 -10.40 -4.47
CA TYR A 174 -9.17 -10.13 -3.80
C TYR A 174 -9.58 -8.66 -3.93
N LEU A 175 -8.64 -7.72 -3.72
CA LEU A 175 -8.89 -6.29 -3.80
C LEU A 175 -9.09 -5.77 -5.23
N ALA A 176 -8.59 -6.48 -6.25
CA ALA A 176 -8.68 -6.11 -7.66
C ALA A 176 -10.03 -6.48 -8.31
N ARG A 177 -10.93 -7.16 -7.60
CA ARG A 177 -12.28 -7.57 -8.06
C ARG A 177 -13.32 -6.52 -7.76
#